data_643ee2cedca501b551af8ad9f671f42d
#
_entry.id   643ee2cedca501b551af8ad9f671f42d
#
_cell.length_a   1.000
_cell.length_b   1.000
_cell.length_c   1.000
_cell.angle_alpha   90.00
_cell.angle_beta   90.00
_cell.angle_gamma   90.00
#
_symmetry.space_group_name_H-M   'P 1'
#
loop_
_entity.id
_entity.type
_entity.pdbx_description
1 polymer ?
#
loop_
_entity_poly.entity_id
_entity_poly.type
_entity_poly.pdbx_seq_one_letter_code
_entity_poly.pdbx_strand_id
1 'polypeptide(L)'
;MNKFLPPLFASLLMVYSSQAQQATPTPRDPATASDATAADNTKQNSSEQNKNTETAEKQSNSKDDLALTQKIRQAVMKDGSLSMNAKNAKIIAQDGKITLKGPVDSQQEKDTIGAAAGEIAGKDKVDNQLEVKADKK
;
A
#
# COMPACT_ATOMS: atom_id res chain seq x y z
N MET A 1 16.06 -50.43 -3.93
CA MET A 1 14.83 -50.57 -3.15
C MET A 1 14.99 -49.78 -1.87
N ASN A 2 14.74 -48.49 -1.91
CA ASN A 2 14.82 -47.63 -0.74
C ASN A 2 13.40 -47.21 -0.32
N LYS A 3 12.94 -47.83 0.75
CA LYS A 3 11.69 -47.52 1.42
C LYS A 3 11.92 -46.34 2.36
N PHE A 4 11.51 -45.15 1.95
CA PHE A 4 11.44 -44.00 2.85
C PHE A 4 10.07 -44.00 3.53
N LEU A 5 10.08 -44.23 4.84
CA LEU A 5 8.94 -43.98 5.71
C LEU A 5 8.88 -42.48 6.05
N PRO A 6 7.69 -41.86 6.02
CA PRO A 6 7.54 -40.51 6.54
C PRO A 6 7.37 -40.51 8.07
N PRO A 7 7.90 -39.51 8.78
CA PRO A 7 7.70 -39.38 10.20
C PRO A 7 6.28 -38.86 10.52
N LEU A 8 5.65 -39.54 11.44
CA LEU A 8 4.41 -39.15 12.09
C LEU A 8 4.65 -37.86 12.90
N PHE A 9 4.08 -36.75 12.47
CA PHE A 9 3.98 -35.56 13.30
C PHE A 9 2.77 -35.67 14.21
N ALA A 10 3.06 -35.83 15.49
CA ALA A 10 2.07 -35.78 16.55
C ALA A 10 1.49 -34.38 16.69
N SER A 11 0.19 -34.27 16.51
CA SER A 11 -0.58 -33.04 16.74
C SER A 11 -0.63 -32.71 18.23
N LEU A 12 0.01 -31.64 18.65
CA LEU A 12 -0.17 -31.07 19.98
C LEU A 12 -1.29 -30.02 19.92
N LEU A 13 -2.45 -30.42 20.38
CA LEU A 13 -3.60 -29.55 20.62
C LEU A 13 -3.30 -28.65 21.82
N MET A 14 -2.98 -27.39 21.60
CA MET A 14 -3.00 -26.36 22.63
C MET A 14 -4.40 -25.77 22.74
N VAL A 15 -5.07 -26.12 23.80
CA VAL A 15 -6.33 -25.53 24.22
C VAL A 15 -6.01 -24.19 24.89
N TYR A 16 -6.28 -23.08 24.21
CA TYR A 16 -6.26 -21.75 24.83
C TYR A 16 -7.60 -21.51 25.51
N SER A 17 -7.59 -21.57 26.85
CA SER A 17 -8.71 -21.10 27.65
C SER A 17 -8.80 -19.58 27.60
N SER A 18 -9.81 -19.06 26.91
CA SER A 18 -10.18 -17.66 26.97
C SER A 18 -10.83 -17.35 28.30
N GLN A 19 -10.16 -16.62 29.17
CA GLN A 19 -10.80 -15.99 30.31
C GLN A 19 -11.42 -14.66 29.86
N ALA A 20 -12.71 -14.64 29.80
CA ALA A 20 -13.49 -13.42 29.64
C ALA A 20 -13.46 -12.65 30.97
N GLN A 21 -12.78 -11.53 31.00
CA GLN A 21 -12.92 -10.55 32.06
C GLN A 21 -14.15 -9.70 31.79
N GLN A 22 -15.20 -9.91 32.55
CA GLN A 22 -16.34 -9.02 32.60
C GLN A 22 -15.94 -7.73 33.29
N ALA A 23 -15.85 -6.66 32.51
CA ALA A 23 -15.82 -5.31 33.04
C ALA A 23 -17.27 -4.89 33.31
N THR A 24 -17.61 -4.64 34.57
CA THR A 24 -18.87 -4.07 35.01
C THR A 24 -18.99 -2.64 34.52
N PRO A 25 -20.08 -2.24 33.88
CA PRO A 25 -20.32 -0.83 33.58
C PRO A 25 -20.79 -0.10 34.81
N THR A 26 -20.04 0.88 35.25
CA THR A 26 -20.47 1.87 36.23
C THR A 26 -21.44 2.84 35.55
N PRO A 27 -22.63 3.09 36.10
CA PRO A 27 -23.51 4.10 35.57
C PRO A 27 -22.94 5.49 35.88
N ARG A 28 -22.67 6.25 34.85
CA ARG A 28 -22.30 7.65 34.98
C ARG A 28 -23.49 8.50 34.61
N ASP A 29 -23.91 9.34 35.55
CA ASP A 29 -24.99 10.30 35.46
C ASP A 29 -24.89 11.23 34.25
N PRO A 30 -26.03 11.64 33.68
CA PRO A 30 -26.07 12.64 32.66
C PRO A 30 -26.02 14.03 33.27
N ALA A 31 -24.92 14.71 33.16
CA ALA A 31 -24.84 16.13 33.45
C ALA A 31 -24.11 16.87 32.35
N THR A 32 -24.85 17.80 31.79
CA THR A 32 -24.43 19.00 31.08
C THR A 32 -24.09 18.83 29.60
N ALA A 33 -25.07 19.12 28.81
CA ALA A 33 -24.95 19.63 27.46
C ALA A 33 -24.02 20.85 27.48
N SER A 34 -22.86 20.69 26.87
CA SER A 34 -22.10 21.81 26.36
C SER A 34 -22.10 21.68 24.85
N ASP A 35 -22.83 22.55 24.25
CA ASP A 35 -22.84 22.97 22.87
C ASP A 35 -21.40 23.13 22.39
N ALA A 36 -20.83 22.09 21.83
CA ALA A 36 -19.64 22.17 21.04
C ALA A 36 -20.09 22.11 19.58
N THR A 37 -20.29 23.25 19.00
CA THR A 37 -20.34 23.47 17.57
C THR A 37 -19.16 22.70 16.98
N ALA A 38 -19.44 21.50 16.50
CA ALA A 38 -18.56 20.81 15.60
C ALA A 38 -18.43 21.71 14.37
N ALA A 39 -17.31 22.38 14.27
CA ALA A 39 -16.93 23.07 13.07
C ALA A 39 -16.92 22.04 11.95
N ASP A 40 -17.97 22.07 11.15
CA ASP A 40 -18.06 21.32 9.91
C ASP A 40 -17.02 21.90 8.95
N ASN A 41 -15.83 21.32 8.98
CA ASN A 41 -14.73 21.69 8.12
C ASN A 41 -14.79 20.98 6.76
N THR A 42 -15.95 20.41 6.43
CA THR A 42 -16.17 19.66 5.20
C THR A 42 -16.39 20.57 3.97
N LYS A 43 -16.64 21.85 4.17
CA LYS A 43 -16.91 22.78 3.04
C LYS A 43 -15.72 23.60 2.58
N GLN A 44 -14.60 23.59 3.29
CA GLN A 44 -13.47 24.45 2.96
C GLN A 44 -12.33 23.73 2.22
N ASN A 45 -12.47 22.44 1.98
CA ASN A 45 -11.45 21.67 1.27
C ASN A 45 -11.80 21.37 -0.20
N SER A 46 -12.85 21.98 -0.74
CA SER A 46 -13.29 21.72 -2.11
C SER A 46 -13.03 22.84 -3.10
N SER A 47 -12.33 23.88 -2.71
CA SER A 47 -12.07 25.00 -3.61
C SER A 47 -10.63 25.41 -3.52
N GLU A 48 -9.76 24.73 -4.13
CA GLU A 48 -8.46 25.13 -4.69
C GLU A 48 -7.54 23.95 -4.84
N GLN A 49 -7.98 22.93 -5.57
CA GLN A 49 -7.03 21.97 -6.08
C GLN A 49 -6.74 22.24 -7.53
N ASN A 50 -5.76 23.07 -7.60
CA ASN A 50 -4.82 23.31 -8.65
C ASN A 50 -4.63 22.12 -9.59
N LYS A 51 -4.99 22.37 -10.81
CA LYS A 51 -4.69 21.59 -12.00
C LYS A 51 -3.20 21.25 -12.01
N ASN A 52 -2.85 20.04 -11.71
CA ASN A 52 -1.61 19.37 -12.12
C ASN A 52 -0.87 18.56 -11.04
N THR A 53 -1.58 18.07 -10.05
CA THR A 53 -1.03 17.03 -9.19
C THR A 53 -1.84 15.77 -9.41
N GLU A 54 -1.30 14.85 -10.22
CA GLU A 54 -1.73 13.46 -10.18
C GLU A 54 -1.35 12.90 -8.82
N THR A 55 -2.19 13.19 -7.85
CA THR A 55 -2.04 12.78 -6.47
C THR A 55 -2.61 11.39 -6.29
N ALA A 56 -2.26 10.76 -5.19
CA ALA A 56 -2.82 9.47 -4.78
C ALA A 56 -4.35 9.47 -4.72
N GLU A 57 -4.98 10.65 -4.72
CA GLU A 57 -6.43 10.86 -4.74
C GLU A 57 -7.07 10.50 -6.08
N LYS A 58 -6.30 10.47 -7.17
CA LYS A 58 -6.76 9.99 -8.48
C LYS A 58 -6.63 8.49 -8.66
N GLN A 59 -6.16 7.79 -7.64
CA GLN A 59 -6.13 6.33 -7.70
C GLN A 59 -7.55 5.79 -7.76
N SER A 60 -7.86 5.02 -8.80
CA SER A 60 -9.12 4.32 -8.89
C SER A 60 -9.26 3.31 -7.75
N ASN A 61 -10.43 3.27 -7.13
CA ASN A 61 -10.78 2.29 -6.11
C ASN A 61 -11.35 1.00 -6.71
N SER A 62 -11.21 0.80 -8.01
CA SER A 62 -11.61 -0.45 -8.63
C SER A 62 -10.78 -1.61 -8.05
N LYS A 63 -11.41 -2.76 -7.90
CA LYS A 63 -10.73 -3.96 -7.35
C LYS A 63 -9.54 -4.36 -8.21
N ASP A 64 -9.64 -4.17 -9.52
CA ASP A 64 -8.59 -4.53 -10.47
C ASP A 64 -7.38 -3.60 -10.33
N ASP A 65 -7.59 -2.30 -10.20
CA ASP A 65 -6.52 -1.33 -10.02
C ASP A 65 -5.81 -1.51 -8.67
N LEU A 66 -6.57 -1.81 -7.61
CA LEU A 66 -5.98 -2.14 -6.31
C LEU A 66 -5.13 -3.41 -6.38
N ALA A 67 -5.62 -4.44 -7.08
CA ALA A 67 -4.87 -5.69 -7.27
C ALA A 67 -3.59 -5.48 -8.08
N LEU A 68 -3.64 -4.65 -9.13
CA LEU A 68 -2.45 -4.28 -9.91
C LEU A 68 -1.43 -3.55 -9.05
N THR A 69 -1.87 -2.54 -8.28
CA THR A 69 -0.99 -1.80 -7.37
C THR A 69 -0.32 -2.72 -6.35
N GLN A 70 -1.08 -3.64 -5.76
CA GLN A 70 -0.55 -4.59 -4.77
C GLN A 70 0.49 -5.53 -5.39
N LYS A 71 0.22 -6.08 -6.56
CA LYS A 71 1.15 -6.99 -7.26
C LYS A 71 2.46 -6.30 -7.61
N ILE A 72 2.38 -5.09 -8.16
CA ILE A 72 3.56 -4.30 -8.50
C ILE A 72 4.35 -3.96 -7.25
N ARG A 73 3.68 -3.52 -6.18
CA ARG A 73 4.34 -3.23 -4.90
C ARG A 73 5.04 -4.45 -4.32
N GLN A 74 4.40 -5.61 -4.36
CA GLN A 74 5.03 -6.86 -3.91
C GLN A 74 6.26 -7.22 -4.74
N ALA A 75 6.22 -7.05 -6.05
CA ALA A 75 7.36 -7.31 -6.92
C ALA A 75 8.53 -6.37 -6.56
N VAL A 76 8.27 -5.07 -6.44
CA VAL A 76 9.27 -4.06 -6.07
C VAL A 76 9.85 -4.32 -4.67
N MET A 77 9.02 -4.70 -3.70
CA MET A 77 9.50 -4.99 -2.34
C MET A 77 10.34 -6.27 -2.23
N LYS A 78 10.05 -7.26 -3.06
CA LYS A 78 10.81 -8.52 -3.11
C LYS A 78 12.16 -8.39 -3.82
N ASP A 79 12.31 -7.39 -4.66
CA ASP A 79 13.56 -7.18 -5.37
C ASP A 79 14.63 -6.61 -4.42
N GLY A 80 15.65 -7.43 -4.16
CA GLY A 80 16.77 -7.07 -3.29
C GLY A 80 17.76 -6.09 -3.93
N SER A 81 17.69 -5.90 -5.24
CA SER A 81 18.58 -4.99 -5.97
C SER A 81 18.15 -3.52 -5.89
N LEU A 82 16.90 -3.28 -5.48
CA LEU A 82 16.33 -1.95 -5.39
C LEU A 82 16.68 -1.26 -4.07
N SER A 83 17.05 0.01 -4.16
CA SER A 83 17.30 0.87 -2.99
C SER A 83 16.02 1.16 -2.20
N MET A 84 16.17 1.71 -1.01
CA MET A 84 15.04 2.15 -0.19
C MET A 84 14.23 3.25 -0.89
N ASN A 85 14.87 4.13 -1.65
CA ASN A 85 14.20 5.15 -2.43
C ASN A 85 13.33 4.54 -3.53
N ALA A 86 13.87 3.58 -4.25
CA ALA A 86 13.15 2.84 -5.28
C ALA A 86 11.94 2.06 -4.72
N LYS A 87 12.10 1.43 -3.56
CA LYS A 87 11.01 0.73 -2.86
C LYS A 87 9.90 1.66 -2.36
N ASN A 88 10.21 2.92 -2.13
CA ASN A 88 9.25 3.95 -1.73
C ASN A 88 8.59 4.66 -2.92
N ALA A 89 8.84 4.21 -4.15
CA ALA A 89 8.19 4.76 -5.33
C ALA A 89 6.66 4.69 -5.22
N LYS A 90 6.00 5.78 -5.63
CA LYS A 90 4.55 5.86 -5.66
C LYS A 90 4.03 5.14 -6.90
N ILE A 91 3.13 4.19 -6.69
CA ILE A 91 2.46 3.42 -7.73
C ILE A 91 1.00 3.85 -7.74
N ILE A 92 0.53 4.40 -8.85
CA ILE A 92 -0.84 4.86 -9.04
C ILE A 92 -1.46 4.02 -10.15
N ALA A 93 -2.56 3.33 -9.86
CA ALA A 93 -3.33 2.61 -10.86
C ALA A 93 -4.66 3.34 -11.09
N GLN A 94 -5.00 3.56 -12.34
CA GLN A 94 -6.26 4.19 -12.76
C GLN A 94 -6.69 3.62 -14.10
N ASP A 95 -7.88 3.02 -14.14
CA ASP A 95 -8.45 2.42 -15.36
C ASP A 95 -7.50 1.42 -16.05
N GLY A 96 -6.76 0.65 -15.26
CA GLY A 96 -5.76 -0.30 -15.73
C GLY A 96 -4.45 0.32 -16.22
N LYS A 97 -4.30 1.64 -16.14
CA LYS A 97 -3.04 2.36 -16.37
C LYS A 97 -2.25 2.49 -15.07
N ILE A 98 -0.96 2.33 -15.17
CA ILE A 98 -0.03 2.48 -14.04
C ILE A 98 0.84 3.70 -14.27
N THR A 99 0.87 4.59 -13.28
CA THR A 99 1.82 5.71 -13.24
C THR A 99 2.78 5.48 -12.08
N LEU A 100 4.07 5.48 -12.37
CA LEU A 100 5.16 5.33 -11.40
C LEU A 100 5.78 6.70 -11.16
N LYS A 101 5.85 7.14 -9.90
CA LYS A 101 6.44 8.44 -9.50
C LYS A 101 7.35 8.28 -8.30
N GLY A 102 8.38 9.06 -8.24
CA GLY A 102 9.28 9.15 -7.09
C GLY A 102 10.74 9.10 -7.46
N PRO A 103 11.62 9.38 -6.50
CA PRO A 103 13.05 9.35 -6.71
C PRO A 103 13.58 7.90 -6.67
N VAL A 104 14.50 7.61 -7.56
CA VAL A 104 15.31 6.38 -7.59
C VAL A 104 16.79 6.75 -7.61
N ASP A 105 17.65 5.86 -7.16
CA ASP A 105 19.07 6.16 -7.04
C ASP A 105 19.84 5.95 -8.37
N SER A 106 19.28 5.16 -9.29
CA SER A 106 19.92 4.88 -10.57
C SER A 106 18.90 4.71 -11.71
N GLN A 107 19.40 4.87 -12.94
CA GLN A 107 18.62 4.57 -14.15
C GLN A 107 18.22 3.10 -14.20
N GLN A 108 19.08 2.20 -13.73
CA GLN A 108 18.80 0.77 -13.68
C GLN A 108 17.59 0.46 -12.78
N GLU A 109 17.47 1.12 -11.62
CA GLU A 109 16.30 0.96 -10.76
C GLU A 109 15.02 1.44 -11.42
N LYS A 110 15.09 2.58 -12.13
CA LYS A 110 13.96 3.09 -12.92
C LYS A 110 13.49 2.08 -13.95
N ASP A 111 14.42 1.47 -14.66
CA ASP A 111 14.12 0.48 -15.70
C ASP A 111 13.59 -0.83 -15.09
N THR A 112 14.16 -1.26 -13.97
CA THR A 112 13.72 -2.47 -13.26
C THR A 112 12.29 -2.33 -12.74
N ILE A 113 11.96 -1.21 -12.11
CA ILE A 113 10.59 -0.96 -11.62
C ILE A 113 9.61 -0.84 -12.79
N GLY A 114 10.01 -0.15 -13.86
CA GLY A 114 9.22 -0.03 -15.07
C GLY A 114 8.93 -1.38 -15.74
N ALA A 115 9.93 -2.25 -15.82
CA ALA A 115 9.80 -3.60 -16.34
C ALA A 115 8.87 -4.46 -15.48
N ALA A 116 9.04 -4.47 -14.16
CA ALA A 116 8.17 -5.20 -13.23
C ALA A 116 6.71 -4.74 -13.32
N ALA A 117 6.47 -3.43 -13.43
CA ALA A 117 5.12 -2.91 -13.64
C ALA A 117 4.57 -3.32 -15.01
N GLY A 118 5.40 -3.29 -16.05
CA GLY A 118 5.03 -3.68 -17.40
C GLY A 118 4.68 -5.17 -17.56
N GLU A 119 5.34 -6.04 -16.80
CA GLU A 119 5.00 -7.47 -16.78
C GLU A 119 3.63 -7.74 -16.15
N ILE A 120 3.25 -6.93 -15.17
CA ILE A 120 2.01 -7.12 -14.41
C ILE A 120 0.81 -6.43 -15.08
N ALA A 121 0.99 -5.19 -15.54
CA ALA A 121 -0.09 -4.37 -16.10
C ALA A 121 -0.12 -4.33 -17.62
N GLY A 122 0.99 -4.70 -18.27
CA GLY A 122 1.25 -4.51 -19.69
C GLY A 122 2.11 -3.29 -19.98
N LYS A 123 3.10 -3.45 -20.83
CA LYS A 123 4.10 -2.40 -21.13
C LYS A 123 3.48 -1.10 -21.65
N ASP A 124 2.42 -1.21 -22.44
CA ASP A 124 1.72 -0.08 -23.04
C ASP A 124 0.85 0.71 -22.03
N LYS A 125 0.68 0.15 -20.84
CA LYS A 125 -0.15 0.72 -19.77
C LYS A 125 0.66 1.36 -18.66
N VAL A 126 1.98 1.34 -18.74
CA VAL A 126 2.87 1.88 -17.71
C VAL A 126 3.48 3.21 -18.15
N ASP A 127 3.18 4.24 -17.39
CA ASP A 127 3.81 5.55 -17.48
C ASP A 127 4.90 5.66 -16.39
N ASN A 128 6.16 5.61 -16.79
CA ASN A 128 7.29 5.62 -15.88
C ASN A 128 7.83 7.06 -15.70
N GLN A 129 7.32 7.74 -14.70
CA GLN A 129 7.71 9.09 -14.28
C GLN A 129 8.66 9.08 -13.08
N LEU A 130 9.46 8.03 -12.91
CA LEU A 130 10.48 7.98 -11.87
C LEU A 130 11.63 8.91 -12.21
N GLU A 131 12.13 9.61 -11.20
CA GLU A 131 13.24 10.55 -11.32
C GLU A 131 14.51 9.94 -10.75
N VAL A 132 15.56 9.88 -11.55
CA VAL A 132 16.89 9.46 -11.08
C VAL A 132 17.50 10.60 -10.29
N LYS A 133 17.82 10.34 -9.01
CA LYS A 133 18.61 11.29 -8.23
C LYS A 133 19.98 11.43 -8.86
N ALA A 134 20.31 12.64 -9.27
CA ALA A 134 21.67 12.92 -9.67
C ALA A 134 22.59 12.65 -8.48
N ASP A 135 23.54 11.73 -8.66
CA ASP A 135 24.60 11.52 -7.70
C ASP A 135 25.28 12.86 -7.42
N LYS A 136 25.10 13.36 -6.20
CA LYS A 136 25.94 14.47 -5.73
C LYS A 136 27.34 13.90 -5.55
N LYS A 137 28.15 14.05 -6.59
CA LYS A 137 29.58 13.85 -6.52
C LYS A 137 30.22 14.87 -5.59
#